data_55290f4cb0712efe5f965176b40fa28f
#
_entry.id   55290f4cb0712efe5f965176b40fa28f
#
_cell.length_a   1.000
_cell.length_b   1.000
_cell.length_c   1.000
_cell.angle_alpha   90.00
_cell.angle_beta   90.00
_cell.angle_gamma   90.00
#
_symmetry.space_group_name_H-M   'P 1'
#
loop_
_entity.id
_entity.type
_entity.pdbx_description
1 polymer ?
#
loop_
_entity_poly.entity_id
_entity_poly.type
_entity_poly.pdbx_seq_one_letter_code
_entity_poly.pdbx_strand_id
1 'polypeptide(L)'
;MEKIVIRIAKFEDEKLVHNLCQRNGLAGEISNQAWNWIWKDNSFYTEAWPIGWVLESNNIIVGYIGNIPRAYIFNGQTWIAGVARSFVVDLEYRRYSLQLISEFFQQKEADLFIFSSANNLSSSIYKMVKAKPIPQDSFDTDLFWIVSPTSFIYSLLRKKRVPKSLSLLISYLIAPFVMFENLVRNRWPKSENFDVEISTPKMLTTEIDKLWHQIKANNPNKFLSYRDRDSILWQYDNDSVKNRNPLIFTLMKNNVALGYLIVVEMNSIEFGLKRIVIDDLIVYDNDPTSINFSERSFFL
;
A
#
# COMPACT_ATOMS: atom_id res chain seq x y z
N MET A 1 -10.54 14.84 38.93
CA MET A 1 -9.70 15.14 37.76
C MET A 1 -9.72 13.93 36.84
N GLU A 2 -9.93 14.15 35.58
CA GLU A 2 -9.86 13.09 34.56
C GLU A 2 -8.42 12.55 34.48
N LYS A 3 -8.25 11.23 34.66
CA LYS A 3 -6.92 10.63 34.63
C LYS A 3 -6.58 10.30 33.16
N ILE A 4 -5.68 11.09 32.57
CA ILE A 4 -5.16 10.87 31.22
C ILE A 4 -3.81 10.15 31.33
N VAL A 5 -3.67 9.07 30.57
CA VAL A 5 -2.43 8.27 30.52
C VAL A 5 -2.10 7.95 29.06
N ILE A 6 -0.83 8.08 28.68
CA ILE A 6 -0.31 7.51 27.43
C ILE A 6 0.51 6.28 27.80
N ARG A 7 0.25 5.18 27.14
CA ARG A 7 0.96 3.91 27.34
C ARG A 7 1.14 3.16 26.03
N ILE A 8 2.09 2.23 26.02
CA ILE A 8 2.26 1.29 24.91
C ILE A 8 0.97 0.48 24.74
N ALA A 9 0.54 0.34 23.49
CA ALA A 9 -0.60 -0.50 23.12
C ALA A 9 -0.26 -1.97 23.30
N LYS A 10 -1.26 -2.75 23.72
CA LYS A 10 -1.18 -4.20 23.88
C LYS A 10 -2.03 -4.90 22.82
N PHE A 11 -1.78 -6.20 22.58
CA PHE A 11 -2.61 -6.96 21.65
C PHE A 11 -4.07 -7.04 22.10
N GLU A 12 -4.33 -7.02 23.41
CA GLU A 12 -5.67 -7.02 23.98
C GLU A 12 -6.46 -5.72 23.76
N ASP A 13 -5.78 -4.61 23.43
CA ASP A 13 -6.43 -3.32 23.15
C ASP A 13 -7.16 -3.30 21.80
N GLU A 14 -7.02 -4.31 20.98
CA GLU A 14 -7.55 -4.40 19.61
C GLU A 14 -9.00 -3.92 19.49
N LYS A 15 -9.92 -4.49 20.29
CA LYS A 15 -11.35 -4.14 20.23
C LYS A 15 -11.59 -2.67 20.58
N LEU A 16 -10.86 -2.14 21.55
CA LEU A 16 -10.98 -0.75 21.98
C LEU A 16 -10.43 0.22 20.93
N VAL A 17 -9.30 -0.14 20.30
CA VAL A 17 -8.72 0.63 19.19
C VAL A 17 -9.64 0.57 17.96
N HIS A 18 -10.22 -0.60 17.66
CA HIS A 18 -11.19 -0.72 16.57
C HIS A 18 -12.40 0.19 16.78
N ASN A 19 -12.98 0.18 18.00
CA ASN A 19 -14.10 1.07 18.35
C ASN A 19 -13.74 2.55 18.21
N LEU A 20 -12.52 2.93 18.63
CA LEU A 20 -12.00 4.29 18.44
C LEU A 20 -11.93 4.66 16.96
N CYS A 21 -11.40 3.79 16.12
CA CYS A 21 -11.31 4.00 14.67
C CYS A 21 -12.70 4.16 14.04
N GLN A 22 -13.64 3.28 14.37
CA GLN A 22 -15.01 3.31 13.83
C GLN A 22 -15.72 4.62 14.15
N ARG A 23 -15.73 5.07 15.42
CA ARG A 23 -16.43 6.31 15.82
C ARG A 23 -15.79 7.57 15.26
N ASN A 24 -14.53 7.48 14.78
CA ASN A 24 -13.83 8.58 14.10
C ASN A 24 -13.89 8.47 12.56
N GLY A 25 -14.71 7.57 12.01
CA GLY A 25 -14.88 7.43 10.56
C GLY A 25 -13.71 6.76 9.83
N LEU A 26 -12.77 6.18 10.56
CA LEU A 26 -11.70 5.36 10.02
C LEU A 26 -12.17 3.90 9.93
N ALA A 27 -13.25 3.68 9.21
CA ALA A 27 -13.81 2.36 8.96
C ALA A 27 -12.95 1.62 7.92
N GLY A 28 -11.86 1.06 8.36
CA GLY A 28 -11.18 -0.03 7.69
C GLY A 28 -11.18 -1.19 8.67
N GLU A 29 -11.71 -2.30 8.26
CA GLU A 29 -11.82 -3.49 9.07
C GLU A 29 -10.44 -3.90 9.60
N ILE A 30 -10.18 -3.62 10.87
CA ILE A 30 -9.14 -4.33 11.60
C ILE A 30 -9.86 -5.53 12.20
N SER A 31 -9.93 -6.63 11.46
CA SER A 31 -10.33 -7.91 12.05
C SER A 31 -9.24 -8.37 13.03
N ASN A 32 -9.57 -9.17 14.04
CA ASN A 32 -8.61 -9.81 14.95
C ASN A 32 -7.45 -10.45 14.18
N GLN A 33 -7.74 -11.03 13.05
CA GLN A 33 -6.79 -11.67 12.18
C GLN A 33 -5.83 -10.66 11.53
N ALA A 34 -6.35 -9.50 11.07
CA ALA A 34 -5.54 -8.42 10.53
C ALA A 34 -4.65 -7.76 11.60
N TRP A 35 -5.14 -7.62 12.84
CA TRP A 35 -4.36 -7.09 13.95
C TRP A 35 -3.14 -7.95 14.25
N ASN A 36 -3.33 -9.29 14.41
CA ASN A 36 -2.22 -10.18 14.65
C ASN A 36 -1.24 -10.24 13.47
N TRP A 37 -1.77 -10.31 12.25
CA TRP A 37 -0.96 -10.34 11.04
C TRP A 37 -0.03 -9.12 10.89
N ILE A 38 -0.49 -7.91 11.21
CA ILE A 38 0.30 -6.67 11.05
C ILE A 38 1.64 -6.76 11.79
N TRP A 39 1.67 -7.41 12.96
CA TRP A 39 2.88 -7.52 13.78
C TRP A 39 3.40 -8.95 13.88
N LYS A 40 2.60 -9.92 14.35
CA LYS A 40 3.10 -11.27 14.65
C LYS A 40 3.61 -12.03 13.42
N ASP A 41 2.99 -11.81 12.26
CA ASP A 41 3.41 -12.44 11.01
C ASP A 41 4.44 -11.60 10.23
N ASN A 42 4.80 -10.43 10.75
CA ASN A 42 5.79 -9.53 10.16
C ASN A 42 7.20 -9.97 10.57
N SER A 43 8.04 -10.33 9.60
CA SER A 43 9.40 -10.83 9.82
C SER A 43 10.33 -9.83 10.53
N PHE A 44 9.97 -8.55 10.58
CA PHE A 44 10.73 -7.50 11.27
C PHE A 44 10.17 -7.16 12.65
N TYR A 45 9.10 -7.81 13.08
CA TYR A 45 8.55 -7.64 14.41
C TYR A 45 9.37 -8.45 15.42
N THR A 46 9.62 -7.84 16.58
CA THR A 46 10.19 -8.50 17.75
C THR A 46 9.33 -8.20 18.97
N GLU A 47 9.41 -9.02 20.01
CA GLU A 47 8.64 -8.78 21.25
C GLU A 47 8.99 -7.45 21.94
N ALA A 48 10.19 -6.91 21.71
CA ALA A 48 10.61 -5.61 22.19
C ALA A 48 9.99 -4.45 21.39
N TRP A 49 9.45 -4.71 20.19
CA TRP A 49 8.89 -3.68 19.33
C TRP A 49 7.53 -3.19 19.85
N PRO A 50 7.36 -1.90 20.16
CA PRO A 50 6.07 -1.36 20.57
C PRO A 50 5.10 -1.36 19.37
N ILE A 51 3.96 -2.04 19.50
CA ILE A 51 2.95 -2.10 18.42
C ILE A 51 2.20 -0.78 18.20
N GLY A 52 2.41 0.18 19.07
CA GLY A 52 1.83 1.51 19.04
C GLY A 52 1.65 2.09 20.44
N TRP A 53 0.95 3.21 20.51
CA TRP A 53 0.61 3.88 21.77
C TRP A 53 -0.87 4.23 21.80
N VAL A 54 -1.45 4.13 22.98
CA VAL A 54 -2.82 4.54 23.26
C VAL A 54 -2.85 5.72 24.23
N LEU A 55 -3.75 6.64 23.96
CA LEU A 55 -4.18 7.67 24.92
C LEU A 55 -5.43 7.13 25.64
N GLU A 56 -5.35 6.99 26.94
CA GLU A 56 -6.41 6.43 27.77
C GLU A 56 -6.95 7.48 28.73
N SER A 57 -8.27 7.60 28.80
CA SER A 57 -8.99 8.41 29.77
C SER A 57 -10.00 7.56 30.51
N ASN A 58 -9.89 7.47 31.85
CA ASN A 58 -10.80 6.69 32.68
C ASN A 58 -11.04 5.25 32.16
N ASN A 59 -9.99 4.55 31.75
CA ASN A 59 -9.98 3.20 31.16
C ASN A 59 -10.67 3.10 29.77
N ILE A 60 -10.86 4.22 29.09
CA ILE A 60 -11.37 4.25 27.71
C ILE A 60 -10.24 4.74 26.80
N ILE A 61 -9.99 4.00 25.69
CA ILE A 61 -9.03 4.45 24.68
C ILE A 61 -9.70 5.54 23.84
N VAL A 62 -9.10 6.74 23.92
CA VAL A 62 -9.56 7.98 23.24
C VAL A 62 -8.56 8.48 22.20
N GLY A 63 -7.40 7.82 22.07
CA GLY A 63 -6.43 8.08 21.01
C GLY A 63 -5.55 6.85 20.76
N TYR A 64 -5.04 6.74 19.54
CA TYR A 64 -4.15 5.66 19.12
C TYR A 64 -3.24 6.09 17.98
N ILE A 65 -2.02 5.57 17.99
CA ILE A 65 -1.08 5.56 16.88
C ILE A 65 -0.42 4.20 16.81
N GLY A 66 -0.60 3.49 15.70
CA GLY A 66 0.05 2.20 15.46
C GLY A 66 1.46 2.38 14.93
N ASN A 67 2.32 1.36 15.15
CA ASN A 67 3.73 1.36 14.81
C ASN A 67 4.11 0.03 14.15
N ILE A 68 4.24 0.03 12.83
CA ILE A 68 4.56 -1.17 12.06
C ILE A 68 6.05 -1.17 11.74
N PRO A 69 6.82 -2.23 12.09
CA PRO A 69 8.21 -2.34 11.68
C PRO A 69 8.31 -2.65 10.19
N ARG A 70 9.14 -1.90 9.48
CA ARG A 70 9.49 -2.17 8.08
C ARG A 70 10.98 -2.00 7.87
N ALA A 71 11.59 -2.93 7.14
CA ALA A 71 13.01 -2.82 6.81
C ALA A 71 13.23 -2.10 5.48
N TYR A 72 14.30 -1.33 5.49
CA TYR A 72 14.86 -0.66 4.32
C TYR A 72 16.35 -0.96 4.23
N ILE A 73 16.92 -0.85 3.04
CA ILE A 73 18.36 -0.99 2.84
C ILE A 73 18.91 0.25 2.15
N PHE A 74 20.06 0.71 2.62
CA PHE A 74 20.81 1.82 2.06
C PHE A 74 22.30 1.63 2.35
N ASN A 75 23.16 1.75 1.35
CA ASN A 75 24.60 1.52 1.45
C ASN A 75 24.96 0.17 2.10
N GLY A 76 24.19 -0.89 1.79
CA GLY A 76 24.41 -2.23 2.35
C GLY A 76 23.96 -2.41 3.79
N GLN A 77 23.52 -1.35 4.46
CA GLN A 77 23.02 -1.38 5.83
C GLN A 77 21.49 -1.49 5.85
N THR A 78 20.97 -2.35 6.71
CA THR A 78 19.53 -2.45 6.97
C THR A 78 19.11 -1.44 8.03
N TRP A 79 18.05 -0.72 7.75
CA TRP A 79 17.41 0.29 8.61
C TRP A 79 15.99 -0.16 8.92
N ILE A 80 15.62 -0.16 10.20
CA ILE A 80 14.26 -0.50 10.61
C ILE A 80 13.46 0.78 10.80
N ALA A 81 12.39 0.91 10.04
CA ALA A 81 11.47 2.03 10.12
C ALA A 81 10.28 1.73 11.04
N GLY A 82 9.94 2.67 11.89
CA GLY A 82 8.62 2.76 12.49
C GLY A 82 7.66 3.40 11.49
N VAL A 83 6.74 2.62 10.93
CA VAL A 83 5.72 3.14 10.01
C VAL A 83 4.44 3.41 10.78
N ALA A 84 4.04 4.68 10.84
CA ALA A 84 2.84 5.08 11.55
C ALA A 84 1.58 4.57 10.84
N ARG A 85 0.64 4.04 11.64
CA ARG A 85 -0.67 3.56 11.16
C ARG A 85 -1.78 4.06 12.07
N SER A 86 -2.92 4.43 11.46
CA SER A 86 -4.16 4.75 12.19
C SER A 86 -4.00 5.81 13.27
N PHE A 87 -3.31 6.92 12.97
CA PHE A 87 -3.23 8.03 13.92
C PHE A 87 -4.61 8.68 14.10
N VAL A 88 -5.23 8.43 15.23
CA VAL A 88 -6.60 8.87 15.55
C VAL A 88 -6.71 9.32 17.00
N VAL A 89 -7.41 10.43 17.23
CA VAL A 89 -7.70 10.95 18.56
C VAL A 89 -9.12 11.52 18.55
N ASP A 90 -9.93 11.15 19.51
CA ASP A 90 -11.27 11.70 19.72
C ASP A 90 -11.23 13.22 19.82
N LEU A 91 -12.25 13.90 19.31
CA LEU A 91 -12.28 15.36 19.14
C LEU A 91 -11.94 16.11 20.44
N GLU A 92 -12.50 15.66 21.55
CA GLU A 92 -12.33 16.30 22.88
C GLU A 92 -10.90 16.16 23.44
N TYR A 93 -10.16 15.14 22.94
CA TYR A 93 -8.80 14.81 23.41
C TYR A 93 -7.69 15.25 22.45
N ARG A 94 -8.00 15.94 21.36
CA ARG A 94 -7.01 16.34 20.33
C ARG A 94 -5.87 17.21 20.87
N ARG A 95 -6.06 17.89 21.98
CA ARG A 95 -4.98 18.63 22.67
C ARG A 95 -3.81 17.74 23.09
N TYR A 96 -4.03 16.43 23.23
CA TYR A 96 -2.99 15.45 23.58
C TYR A 96 -2.34 14.79 22.36
N SER A 97 -2.74 15.14 21.14
CA SER A 97 -2.22 14.52 19.89
C SER A 97 -0.71 14.66 19.75
N LEU A 98 -0.14 15.82 20.16
CA LEU A 98 1.32 16.01 20.11
C LEU A 98 2.05 15.14 21.13
N GLN A 99 1.47 14.92 22.30
CA GLN A 99 2.08 14.03 23.29
C GLN A 99 2.05 12.59 22.79
N LEU A 100 0.91 12.15 22.24
CA LEU A 100 0.78 10.78 21.69
C LEU A 100 1.77 10.51 20.55
N ILE A 101 1.92 11.46 19.62
CA ILE A 101 2.86 11.29 18.51
C ILE A 101 4.33 11.41 18.99
N SER A 102 4.59 12.14 20.06
CA SER A 102 5.92 12.24 20.66
C SER A 102 6.43 10.89 21.15
N GLU A 103 5.55 10.07 21.75
CA GLU A 103 5.92 8.70 22.17
C GLU A 103 6.37 7.84 20.98
N PHE A 104 5.67 7.97 19.85
CA PHE A 104 6.06 7.27 18.61
C PHE A 104 7.48 7.63 18.17
N PHE A 105 7.91 8.89 18.30
CA PHE A 105 9.26 9.32 17.92
C PHE A 105 10.33 9.05 18.96
N GLN A 106 9.97 8.82 20.22
CA GLN A 106 10.92 8.60 21.31
C GLN A 106 11.34 7.14 21.46
N GLN A 107 10.73 6.23 20.70
CA GLN A 107 11.13 4.83 20.70
C GLN A 107 12.59 4.66 20.22
N LYS A 108 13.28 3.66 20.74
CA LYS A 108 14.67 3.37 20.41
C LYS A 108 14.83 2.21 19.41
N GLU A 109 13.73 1.52 19.14
CA GLU A 109 13.68 0.32 18.31
C GLU A 109 13.69 0.67 16.82
N ALA A 110 13.34 1.91 16.46
CA ALA A 110 13.30 2.39 15.08
C ALA A 110 14.47 3.31 14.76
N ASP A 111 15.14 3.06 13.63
CA ASP A 111 16.20 3.91 13.08
C ASP A 111 15.63 5.15 12.36
N LEU A 112 14.41 5.04 11.84
CA LEU A 112 13.73 6.11 11.12
C LEU A 112 12.21 5.99 11.24
N PHE A 113 11.49 7.08 10.89
CA PHE A 113 10.05 7.16 11.02
C PHE A 113 9.40 7.54 9.70
N ILE A 114 8.34 6.83 9.31
CA ILE A 114 7.63 7.03 8.05
C ILE A 114 6.13 7.19 8.31
N PHE A 115 5.54 8.17 7.63
CA PHE A 115 4.09 8.38 7.55
C PHE A 115 3.67 8.19 6.10
N SER A 116 2.98 7.09 5.82
CA SER A 116 2.54 6.75 4.45
C SER A 116 1.21 7.37 4.07
N SER A 117 0.42 7.84 5.05
CA SER A 117 -0.92 8.37 4.82
C SER A 117 -1.16 9.63 5.66
N ALA A 118 -0.73 10.78 5.15
CA ALA A 118 -1.03 12.06 5.77
C ALA A 118 -2.25 12.70 5.09
N ASN A 119 -3.26 13.06 5.86
CA ASN A 119 -4.33 13.94 5.41
C ASN A 119 -4.05 15.40 5.85
N ASN A 120 -4.87 16.34 5.41
CA ASN A 120 -4.67 17.77 5.72
C ASN A 120 -4.62 18.07 7.22
N LEU A 121 -5.31 17.28 8.05
CA LEU A 121 -5.31 17.47 9.51
C LEU A 121 -4.04 16.93 10.15
N SER A 122 -3.61 15.74 9.79
CA SER A 122 -2.42 15.11 10.35
C SER A 122 -1.12 15.73 9.81
N SER A 123 -1.11 16.23 8.57
CA SER A 123 0.08 16.84 7.95
C SER A 123 0.60 18.06 8.75
N SER A 124 -0.28 18.84 9.36
CA SER A 124 0.11 19.96 10.21
C SER A 124 0.84 19.49 11.46
N ILE A 125 0.39 18.40 12.08
CA ILE A 125 1.03 17.79 13.25
C ILE A 125 2.40 17.23 12.86
N TYR A 126 2.50 16.55 11.73
CA TYR A 126 3.79 16.00 11.25
C TYR A 126 4.82 17.10 10.94
N LYS A 127 4.39 18.26 10.43
CA LYS A 127 5.27 19.43 10.28
C LYS A 127 5.78 19.97 11.62
N MET A 128 4.94 19.96 12.67
CA MET A 128 5.35 20.41 14.01
C MET A 128 6.45 19.51 14.60
N VAL A 129 6.44 18.22 14.30
CA VAL A 129 7.49 17.27 14.69
C VAL A 129 8.64 17.21 13.66
N LYS A 130 8.73 18.20 12.76
CA LYS A 130 9.78 18.36 11.74
C LYS A 130 9.86 17.23 10.72
N ALA A 131 8.78 16.47 10.52
CA ALA A 131 8.72 15.51 9.43
C ALA A 131 8.80 16.25 8.09
N LYS A 132 9.58 15.68 7.17
CA LYS A 132 9.74 16.22 5.83
C LYS A 132 8.90 15.41 4.84
N PRO A 133 8.15 16.04 3.93
CA PRO A 133 7.49 15.32 2.86
C PRO A 133 8.56 14.67 1.96
N ILE A 134 8.28 13.46 1.49
CA ILE A 134 9.09 12.84 0.44
C ILE A 134 8.82 13.65 -0.84
N PRO A 135 9.85 13.99 -1.63
CA PRO A 135 9.67 14.67 -2.92
C PRO A 135 8.70 13.90 -3.80
N GLN A 136 7.72 14.59 -4.36
CA GLN A 136 6.65 13.96 -5.14
C GLN A 136 6.64 14.38 -6.60
N ASP A 137 7.31 15.41 -7.02
CA ASP A 137 7.45 15.85 -8.42
C ASP A 137 6.51 15.12 -9.41
N SER A 138 7.10 14.42 -10.41
CA SER A 138 6.35 13.61 -11.38
C SER A 138 5.77 12.32 -10.81
N PHE A 139 6.18 11.88 -9.62
CA PHE A 139 5.66 10.67 -8.95
C PHE A 139 4.25 10.86 -8.37
N ASP A 140 3.74 12.10 -8.33
CA ASP A 140 2.36 12.40 -7.91
C ASP A 140 1.36 12.33 -9.09
N THR A 141 1.72 11.60 -10.13
CA THR A 141 0.91 11.44 -11.33
C THR A 141 0.42 9.99 -11.44
N ASP A 142 -0.90 9.81 -11.41
CA ASP A 142 -1.52 8.51 -11.67
C ASP A 142 -1.60 8.26 -13.18
N LEU A 143 -0.97 7.17 -13.63
CA LEU A 143 -1.14 6.66 -14.98
C LEU A 143 -2.27 5.63 -14.99
N PHE A 144 -3.16 5.70 -15.98
CA PHE A 144 -4.23 4.74 -16.11
C PHE A 144 -4.54 4.41 -17.58
N TRP A 145 -4.99 3.18 -17.81
CA TRP A 145 -5.44 2.70 -19.12
C TRP A 145 -6.89 2.25 -19.05
N ILE A 146 -7.67 2.59 -20.05
CA ILE A 146 -9.08 2.21 -20.14
C ILE A 146 -9.18 0.95 -21.02
N VAL A 147 -9.17 -0.23 -20.40
CA VAL A 147 -9.27 -1.53 -21.11
C VAL A 147 -10.72 -1.91 -21.43
N SER A 148 -11.70 -1.37 -20.73
CA SER A 148 -13.13 -1.57 -20.99
C SER A 148 -13.85 -0.23 -21.08
N PRO A 149 -13.85 0.44 -22.25
CA PRO A 149 -14.44 1.76 -22.43
C PRO A 149 -15.91 1.84 -22.00
N THR A 150 -16.72 0.83 -22.35
CA THR A 150 -18.14 0.80 -21.98
C THR A 150 -18.32 0.81 -20.46
N SER A 151 -17.60 -0.07 -19.74
CA SER A 151 -17.68 -0.15 -18.28
C SER A 151 -17.16 1.11 -17.60
N PHE A 152 -16.08 1.70 -18.13
CA PHE A 152 -15.51 2.95 -17.62
C PHE A 152 -16.49 4.11 -17.74
N ILE A 153 -17.05 4.33 -18.94
CA ILE A 153 -18.01 5.42 -19.20
C ILE A 153 -19.27 5.22 -18.34
N TYR A 154 -19.80 3.99 -18.29
CA TYR A 154 -20.93 3.66 -17.43
C TYR A 154 -20.66 4.07 -15.98
N SER A 155 -19.51 3.65 -15.42
CA SER A 155 -19.15 3.95 -14.03
C SER A 155 -18.98 5.45 -13.78
N LEU A 156 -18.40 6.19 -14.74
CA LEU A 156 -18.25 7.64 -14.67
C LEU A 156 -19.61 8.35 -14.61
N LEU A 157 -20.56 7.92 -15.45
CA LEU A 157 -21.92 8.45 -15.46
C LEU A 157 -22.67 8.12 -14.18
N ARG A 158 -22.51 6.89 -13.65
CA ARG A 158 -23.06 6.48 -12.36
C ARG A 158 -22.51 7.32 -11.20
N LYS A 159 -21.22 7.61 -11.19
CA LYS A 159 -20.60 8.52 -10.20
C LYS A 159 -21.19 9.94 -10.29
N LYS A 160 -21.58 10.37 -11.48
CA LYS A 160 -22.30 11.65 -11.71
C LYS A 160 -23.82 11.55 -11.49
N ARG A 161 -24.30 10.44 -10.89
CA ARG A 161 -25.73 10.19 -10.57
C ARG A 161 -26.67 10.10 -11.76
N VAL A 162 -26.15 9.86 -12.97
CA VAL A 162 -27.01 9.62 -14.16
C VAL A 162 -27.79 8.30 -13.97
N PRO A 163 -29.08 8.22 -14.34
CA PRO A 163 -29.89 6.99 -14.25
C PRO A 163 -29.25 5.80 -14.96
N LYS A 164 -29.43 4.57 -14.43
CA LYS A 164 -28.77 3.35 -14.94
C LYS A 164 -29.02 3.11 -16.43
N SER A 165 -30.25 3.20 -16.89
CA SER A 165 -30.62 2.98 -18.30
C SER A 165 -29.95 3.97 -19.24
N LEU A 166 -29.96 5.25 -18.87
CA LEU A 166 -29.30 6.30 -19.65
C LEU A 166 -27.76 6.16 -19.64
N SER A 167 -27.18 5.81 -18.50
CA SER A 167 -25.76 5.54 -18.40
C SER A 167 -25.32 4.39 -19.31
N LEU A 168 -26.12 3.34 -19.37
CA LEU A 168 -25.88 2.19 -20.24
C LEU A 168 -25.93 2.60 -21.74
N LEU A 169 -26.98 3.28 -22.14
CA LEU A 169 -27.14 3.75 -23.52
C LEU A 169 -25.96 4.64 -23.96
N ILE A 170 -25.65 5.66 -23.16
CA ILE A 170 -24.57 6.60 -23.46
C ILE A 170 -23.22 5.87 -23.52
N SER A 171 -22.98 4.89 -22.61
CA SER A 171 -21.72 4.16 -22.60
C SER A 171 -21.49 3.37 -23.88
N TYR A 172 -22.51 2.73 -24.46
CA TYR A 172 -22.40 2.03 -25.74
C TYR A 172 -22.17 2.99 -26.93
N LEU A 173 -22.74 4.19 -26.90
CA LEU A 173 -22.56 5.18 -27.96
C LEU A 173 -21.14 5.81 -27.94
N ILE A 174 -20.57 6.01 -26.77
CA ILE A 174 -19.26 6.71 -26.64
C ILE A 174 -18.09 5.70 -26.66
N ALA A 175 -18.27 4.46 -26.21
CA ALA A 175 -17.20 3.46 -26.11
C ALA A 175 -16.39 3.28 -27.40
N PRO A 176 -16.97 3.26 -28.62
CA PRO A 176 -16.19 3.11 -29.85
C PRO A 176 -15.18 4.22 -30.07
N PHE A 177 -15.48 5.45 -29.67
CA PHE A 177 -14.55 6.60 -29.80
C PHE A 177 -13.36 6.45 -28.86
N VAL A 178 -13.59 6.02 -27.62
CA VAL A 178 -12.51 5.77 -26.66
C VAL A 178 -11.66 4.58 -27.11
N MET A 179 -12.28 3.56 -27.68
CA MET A 179 -11.59 2.39 -28.21
C MET A 179 -10.68 2.76 -29.41
N PHE A 180 -11.18 3.60 -30.29
CA PHE A 180 -10.40 4.13 -31.43
C PHE A 180 -9.20 4.99 -30.93
N GLU A 181 -9.42 5.85 -29.95
CA GLU A 181 -8.35 6.66 -29.39
C GLU A 181 -7.27 5.80 -28.73
N ASN A 182 -7.66 4.74 -27.99
CA ASN A 182 -6.72 3.76 -27.42
C ASN A 182 -5.89 3.07 -28.53
N LEU A 183 -6.52 2.65 -29.61
CA LEU A 183 -5.84 2.01 -30.75
C LEU A 183 -4.80 2.95 -31.41
N VAL A 184 -5.14 4.21 -31.56
CA VAL A 184 -4.24 5.20 -32.19
C VAL A 184 -3.06 5.55 -31.25
N ARG A 185 -3.32 5.64 -29.94
CA ARG A 185 -2.28 6.00 -28.94
C ARG A 185 -1.43 4.82 -28.51
N ASN A 186 -1.94 3.60 -28.58
CA ASN A 186 -1.23 2.40 -28.16
C ASN A 186 -0.19 1.98 -29.22
N ARG A 187 0.93 2.66 -29.20
CA ARG A 187 2.13 2.19 -29.87
C ARG A 187 2.77 1.12 -29.01
N TRP A 188 2.35 -0.14 -29.20
CA TRP A 188 2.94 -1.28 -28.53
C TRP A 188 4.40 -1.45 -28.96
N PRO A 189 5.37 -1.40 -28.05
CA PRO A 189 6.74 -1.75 -28.40
C PRO A 189 6.79 -3.23 -28.83
N LYS A 190 7.74 -3.62 -29.67
CA LYS A 190 7.92 -5.03 -30.10
C LYS A 190 8.35 -5.86 -28.90
N SER A 191 7.79 -7.07 -28.74
CA SER A 191 8.18 -7.97 -27.66
C SER A 191 9.56 -8.59 -27.97
N GLU A 192 10.46 -8.55 -27.00
CA GLU A 192 11.57 -9.49 -26.94
C GLU A 192 11.06 -10.86 -26.42
N ASN A 193 11.86 -11.92 -26.59
CA ASN A 193 11.53 -13.26 -26.10
C ASN A 193 11.72 -13.33 -24.58
N PHE A 194 10.72 -12.91 -23.84
CA PHE A 194 10.62 -13.10 -22.40
C PHE A 194 9.44 -14.02 -22.08
N ASP A 195 9.60 -14.83 -21.06
CA ASP A 195 8.52 -15.61 -20.49
C ASP A 195 7.95 -14.88 -19.28
N VAL A 196 6.63 -14.94 -19.08
CA VAL A 196 5.96 -14.36 -17.93
C VAL A 196 5.30 -15.47 -17.13
N GLU A 197 5.74 -15.63 -15.90
CA GLU A 197 5.09 -16.52 -14.94
C GLU A 197 4.04 -15.74 -14.14
N ILE A 198 2.82 -16.26 -14.05
CA ILE A 198 1.75 -15.71 -13.25
C ILE A 198 1.55 -16.59 -12.02
N SER A 199 1.64 -15.99 -10.85
CA SER A 199 1.50 -16.71 -9.58
C SER A 199 0.66 -15.90 -8.58
N THR A 200 0.21 -16.58 -7.52
CA THR A 200 -0.29 -15.93 -6.32
C THR A 200 0.85 -15.78 -5.30
N PRO A 201 0.72 -14.92 -4.28
CA PRO A 201 1.77 -14.75 -3.27
C PRO A 201 2.26 -16.06 -2.65
N LYS A 202 1.35 -17.01 -2.38
CA LYS A 202 1.70 -18.33 -1.83
C LYS A 202 2.57 -19.19 -2.73
N MET A 203 2.51 -18.97 -4.02
CA MET A 203 3.25 -19.74 -5.01
C MET A 203 4.61 -19.13 -5.36
N LEU A 204 5.00 -18.03 -4.72
CA LEU A 204 6.30 -17.41 -4.93
C LEU A 204 7.45 -18.37 -4.63
N THR A 205 8.37 -18.43 -5.58
CA THR A 205 9.60 -19.24 -5.48
C THR A 205 10.76 -18.42 -4.88
N THR A 206 11.85 -19.10 -4.55
CA THR A 206 13.10 -18.48 -4.08
C THR A 206 13.80 -17.63 -5.15
N GLU A 207 13.34 -17.67 -6.41
CA GLU A 207 13.88 -16.81 -7.48
C GLU A 207 13.68 -15.32 -7.17
N ILE A 208 12.62 -14.98 -6.44
CA ILE A 208 12.38 -13.60 -5.97
C ILE A 208 13.49 -13.15 -5.00
N ASP A 209 13.97 -14.02 -4.12
CA ASP A 209 15.07 -13.69 -3.21
C ASP A 209 16.39 -13.46 -3.97
N LYS A 210 16.65 -14.28 -5.01
CA LYS A 210 17.82 -14.08 -5.89
C LYS A 210 17.72 -12.74 -6.63
N LEU A 211 16.56 -12.44 -7.20
CA LEU A 211 16.29 -11.14 -7.82
C LEU A 211 16.51 -9.99 -6.84
N TRP A 212 15.97 -10.10 -5.62
CA TRP A 212 16.14 -9.10 -4.59
C TRP A 212 17.61 -8.90 -4.21
N HIS A 213 18.38 -9.99 -4.08
CA HIS A 213 19.83 -9.91 -3.84
C HIS A 213 20.58 -9.15 -4.94
N GLN A 214 20.26 -9.41 -6.19
CA GLN A 214 20.86 -8.73 -7.34
C GLN A 214 20.50 -7.25 -7.38
N ILE A 215 19.23 -6.90 -7.12
CA ILE A 215 18.75 -5.50 -7.07
C ILE A 215 19.47 -4.72 -5.99
N LYS A 216 19.64 -5.28 -4.78
CA LYS A 216 20.39 -4.65 -3.70
C LYS A 216 21.84 -4.38 -4.09
N ALA A 217 22.49 -5.38 -4.68
CA ALA A 217 23.90 -5.28 -5.09
C ALA A 217 24.12 -4.19 -6.15
N ASN A 218 23.19 -4.06 -7.10
CA ASN A 218 23.30 -3.11 -8.20
C ASN A 218 22.87 -1.68 -7.82
N ASN A 219 22.19 -1.51 -6.70
CA ASN A 219 21.65 -0.21 -6.29
C ASN A 219 22.07 0.16 -4.84
N PRO A 220 23.36 0.10 -4.47
CA PRO A 220 23.79 0.31 -3.09
C PRO A 220 23.42 1.70 -2.57
N ASN A 221 23.42 2.72 -3.42
CA ASN A 221 23.15 4.11 -3.07
C ASN A 221 21.65 4.49 -3.14
N LYS A 222 20.76 3.52 -3.39
CA LYS A 222 19.32 3.76 -3.37
C LYS A 222 18.75 3.30 -2.04
N PHE A 223 17.84 4.08 -1.49
CA PHE A 223 17.05 3.71 -0.32
C PHE A 223 15.89 2.81 -0.78
N LEU A 224 16.00 1.51 -0.53
CA LEU A 224 15.07 0.49 -1.02
C LEU A 224 14.29 -0.14 0.13
N SER A 225 12.99 -0.21 0.02
CA SER A 225 12.15 -1.06 0.89
C SER A 225 12.48 -2.52 0.66
N TYR A 226 12.45 -3.34 1.72
CA TYR A 226 12.66 -4.78 1.61
C TYR A 226 11.57 -5.44 0.75
N ARG A 227 12.01 -6.31 -0.18
CA ARG A 227 11.18 -7.02 -1.15
C ARG A 227 11.61 -8.47 -1.34
N ASP A 228 12.08 -9.11 -0.28
CA ASP A 228 12.28 -10.54 -0.27
C ASP A 228 10.93 -11.29 -0.26
N ARG A 229 10.97 -12.58 -0.48
CA ARG A 229 9.79 -13.43 -0.53
C ARG A 229 8.92 -13.28 0.71
N ASP A 230 9.52 -13.27 1.89
CA ASP A 230 8.79 -13.22 3.16
C ASP A 230 8.10 -11.85 3.36
N SER A 231 8.74 -10.75 2.96
CA SER A 231 8.13 -9.42 2.95
C SER A 231 6.94 -9.34 2.00
N ILE A 232 7.03 -9.95 0.82
CA ILE A 232 5.93 -10.00 -0.15
C ILE A 232 4.79 -10.88 0.39
N LEU A 233 5.09 -12.06 0.95
CA LEU A 233 4.09 -12.93 1.57
C LEU A 233 3.36 -12.20 2.69
N TRP A 234 4.09 -11.59 3.60
CA TRP A 234 3.48 -10.81 4.68
C TRP A 234 2.56 -9.70 4.15
N GLN A 235 2.98 -8.98 3.11
CA GLN A 235 2.20 -7.86 2.59
C GLN A 235 0.96 -8.30 1.81
N TYR A 236 1.02 -9.41 1.06
CA TYR A 236 -0.01 -9.78 0.09
C TYR A 236 -0.76 -11.09 0.41
N ASP A 237 -0.25 -11.96 1.30
CA ASP A 237 -0.94 -13.20 1.69
C ASP A 237 -1.71 -13.06 3.00
N ASN A 238 -2.53 -12.03 3.12
CA ASN A 238 -3.40 -11.83 4.28
C ASN A 238 -4.86 -11.62 3.85
N ASP A 239 -5.78 -11.86 4.74
CA ASP A 239 -7.21 -11.84 4.42
C ASP A 239 -7.72 -10.46 3.98
N SER A 240 -7.10 -9.38 4.45
CA SER A 240 -7.46 -8.02 4.04
C SER A 240 -7.10 -7.73 2.57
N VAL A 241 -6.05 -8.38 2.06
CA VAL A 241 -5.58 -8.21 0.67
C VAL A 241 -6.05 -9.35 -0.22
N LYS A 242 -6.28 -10.56 0.31
CA LYS A 242 -6.82 -11.71 -0.46
C LYS A 242 -8.09 -11.37 -1.20
N ASN A 243 -8.99 -10.59 -0.59
CA ASN A 243 -10.21 -10.10 -1.23
C ASN A 243 -9.95 -9.17 -2.42
N ARG A 244 -8.72 -8.73 -2.62
CA ARG A 244 -8.25 -7.91 -3.74
C ARG A 244 -7.54 -8.74 -4.82
N ASN A 245 -7.57 -10.08 -4.71
CA ASN A 245 -7.01 -11.03 -5.68
C ASN A 245 -5.59 -10.65 -6.14
N PRO A 246 -4.59 -10.61 -5.25
CA PRO A 246 -3.24 -10.25 -5.64
C PRO A 246 -2.67 -11.28 -6.62
N LEU A 247 -2.16 -10.81 -7.75
CA LEU A 247 -1.44 -11.60 -8.74
C LEU A 247 -0.04 -11.03 -8.92
N ILE A 248 0.92 -11.92 -9.10
CA ILE A 248 2.33 -11.58 -9.31
C ILE A 248 2.73 -12.07 -10.70
N PHE A 249 3.17 -11.15 -11.53
CA PHE A 249 3.71 -11.41 -12.85
C PHE A 249 5.22 -11.32 -12.74
N THR A 250 5.91 -12.45 -12.89
CA THR A 250 7.37 -12.52 -12.85
C THR A 250 7.91 -12.59 -14.26
N LEU A 251 8.76 -11.64 -14.62
CA LEU A 251 9.45 -11.59 -15.89
C LEU A 251 10.65 -12.54 -15.84
N MET A 252 10.65 -13.55 -16.69
CA MET A 252 11.68 -14.59 -16.75
C MET A 252 12.47 -14.51 -18.06
N LYS A 253 13.78 -14.74 -17.99
CA LYS A 253 14.66 -14.95 -19.15
C LYS A 253 15.65 -16.06 -18.81
N ASN A 254 15.66 -17.13 -19.59
CA ASN A 254 16.52 -18.29 -19.35
C ASN A 254 16.40 -18.85 -17.90
N ASN A 255 15.18 -18.93 -17.38
CA ASN A 255 14.85 -19.37 -16.02
C ASN A 255 15.41 -18.46 -14.90
N VAL A 256 15.77 -17.23 -15.20
CA VAL A 256 16.20 -16.23 -14.23
C VAL A 256 15.15 -15.12 -14.15
N ALA A 257 14.73 -14.77 -12.95
CA ALA A 257 13.81 -13.64 -12.73
C ALA A 257 14.54 -12.32 -12.97
N LEU A 258 14.00 -11.49 -13.87
CA LEU A 258 14.52 -10.14 -14.16
C LEU A 258 13.69 -9.03 -13.53
N GLY A 259 12.49 -9.33 -13.08
CA GLY A 259 11.60 -8.37 -12.44
C GLY A 259 10.29 -9.01 -12.06
N TYR A 260 9.49 -8.30 -11.30
CA TYR A 260 8.11 -8.66 -11.04
C TYR A 260 7.21 -7.44 -10.99
N LEU A 261 5.94 -7.72 -11.12
CA LEU A 261 4.86 -6.77 -11.02
C LEU A 261 3.75 -7.38 -10.18
N ILE A 262 3.34 -6.70 -9.13
CA ILE A 262 2.22 -7.11 -8.28
C ILE A 262 1.02 -6.25 -8.59
N VAL A 263 -0.10 -6.92 -8.84
CA VAL A 263 -1.36 -6.26 -9.11
C VAL A 263 -2.43 -6.70 -8.14
N VAL A 264 -3.36 -5.80 -7.90
CA VAL A 264 -4.50 -6.06 -7.04
C VAL A 264 -5.77 -5.49 -7.66
N GLU A 265 -6.90 -6.14 -7.41
CA GLU A 265 -8.21 -5.62 -7.77
C GLU A 265 -8.67 -4.54 -6.78
N MET A 266 -9.13 -3.41 -7.32
CA MET A 266 -9.76 -2.34 -6.55
C MET A 266 -11.12 -1.99 -7.17
N ASN A 267 -12.12 -2.79 -6.87
CA ASN A 267 -13.45 -2.64 -7.44
C ASN A 267 -14.29 -1.65 -6.64
N SER A 268 -15.07 -0.80 -7.34
CA SER A 268 -16.10 0.04 -6.74
C SER A 268 -17.48 -0.53 -7.08
N ILE A 269 -18.06 -1.28 -6.14
CA ILE A 269 -19.38 -1.92 -6.31
C ILE A 269 -20.46 -0.86 -6.55
N GLU A 270 -20.39 0.27 -5.85
CA GLU A 270 -21.35 1.37 -5.94
C GLU A 270 -21.50 1.90 -7.37
N PHE A 271 -20.41 2.02 -8.10
CA PHE A 271 -20.39 2.57 -9.46
C PHE A 271 -20.20 1.49 -10.54
N GLY A 272 -20.05 0.21 -10.15
CA GLY A 272 -19.78 -0.89 -11.09
C GLY A 272 -18.40 -0.78 -11.78
N LEU A 273 -17.44 -0.11 -11.16
CA LEU A 273 -16.09 0.05 -11.70
C LEU A 273 -15.19 -1.09 -11.24
N LYS A 274 -14.61 -1.81 -12.19
CA LYS A 274 -13.53 -2.76 -11.94
C LYS A 274 -12.19 -2.11 -12.29
N ARG A 275 -11.22 -2.22 -11.40
CA ARG A 275 -9.87 -1.68 -11.58
C ARG A 275 -8.84 -2.72 -11.18
N ILE A 276 -7.79 -2.81 -11.95
CA ILE A 276 -6.55 -3.48 -11.57
C ILE A 276 -5.53 -2.37 -11.29
N VAL A 277 -4.90 -2.43 -10.14
CA VAL A 277 -3.90 -1.44 -9.70
C VAL A 277 -2.56 -2.15 -9.61
N ILE A 278 -1.53 -1.52 -10.16
CA ILE A 278 -0.14 -1.91 -9.93
C ILE A 278 0.21 -1.45 -8.52
N ASP A 279 0.43 -2.41 -7.62
CA ASP A 279 0.70 -2.13 -6.22
C ASP A 279 2.22 -2.14 -5.92
N ASP A 280 2.99 -2.96 -6.63
CA ASP A 280 4.45 -2.95 -6.62
C ASP A 280 5.02 -3.36 -7.98
N LEU A 281 6.15 -2.77 -8.33
CA LEU A 281 6.90 -3.06 -9.55
C LEU A 281 8.39 -2.93 -9.28
N ILE A 282 9.14 -3.95 -9.60
CA ILE A 282 10.60 -3.90 -9.54
C ILE A 282 11.23 -4.65 -10.72
N VAL A 283 12.28 -4.11 -11.27
CA VAL A 283 13.07 -4.73 -12.34
C VAL A 283 14.55 -4.68 -11.99
N TYR A 284 15.28 -5.70 -12.43
CA TYR A 284 16.70 -5.86 -12.16
C TYR A 284 17.54 -4.72 -12.73
N ASP A 285 17.23 -4.30 -13.94
CA ASP A 285 17.90 -3.20 -14.62
C ASP A 285 16.86 -2.14 -15.01
N ASN A 286 17.25 -0.85 -14.96
CA ASN A 286 16.40 0.23 -15.44
C ASN A 286 16.34 0.26 -16.99
N ASP A 287 16.54 -0.88 -17.65
CA ASP A 287 16.41 -1.01 -19.09
C ASP A 287 14.94 -0.71 -19.49
N PRO A 288 14.71 0.29 -20.34
CA PRO A 288 13.37 0.64 -20.83
C PRO A 288 12.62 -0.54 -21.44
N THR A 289 13.30 -1.54 -22.00
CA THR A 289 12.67 -2.73 -22.57
C THR A 289 12.07 -3.63 -21.51
N SER A 290 12.73 -3.81 -20.38
CA SER A 290 12.23 -4.59 -19.23
C SER A 290 11.05 -3.90 -18.55
N ILE A 291 11.06 -2.57 -18.46
CA ILE A 291 9.95 -1.78 -17.88
C ILE A 291 8.73 -1.83 -18.82
N ASN A 292 8.94 -1.63 -20.12
CA ASN A 292 7.87 -1.69 -21.11
C ASN A 292 7.20 -3.06 -21.19
N PHE A 293 7.93 -4.13 -20.91
CA PHE A 293 7.37 -5.49 -20.91
C PHE A 293 6.47 -5.73 -19.69
N SER A 294 6.85 -5.26 -18.51
CA SER A 294 6.02 -5.40 -17.32
C SER A 294 4.66 -4.70 -17.49
N GLU A 295 4.62 -3.57 -18.19
CA GLU A 295 3.36 -2.88 -18.52
C GLU A 295 2.48 -3.64 -19.51
N ARG A 296 3.07 -4.46 -20.41
CA ARG A 296 2.34 -5.20 -21.47
C ARG A 296 1.63 -6.45 -21.01
N SER A 297 2.17 -7.14 -20.01
CA SER A 297 1.58 -8.37 -19.47
C SER A 297 0.17 -8.19 -18.91
N PHE A 298 -0.27 -6.92 -18.77
CA PHE A 298 -1.59 -6.55 -18.31
C PHE A 298 -2.70 -6.61 -19.34
N PHE A 299 -2.37 -6.69 -20.63
CA PHE A 299 -3.35 -6.54 -21.69
C PHE A 299 -3.63 -7.84 -22.46
N LEU A 300 -3.11 -8.95 -21.96
CA LEU A 300 -3.48 -10.30 -22.39
C LEU A 300 -4.52 -10.90 -21.45
#